data_eeb014e36758352bb2eab6664a6d5581
#
_entry.id   eeb014e36758352bb2eab6664a6d5581
#
_cell.length_a   1.000
_cell.length_b   1.000
_cell.length_c   1.000
_cell.angle_alpha   90.00
_cell.angle_beta   90.00
_cell.angle_gamma   90.00
#
_symmetry.space_group_name_H-M   'P 1'
#
loop_
_entity.id
_entity.type
_entity.pdbx_description
1 polymer ?
#
loop_
_entity_poly.entity_id
_entity_poly.type
_entity_poly.pdbx_seq_one_letter_code
_entity_poly.pdbx_strand_id
1 'polypeptide(L)'
;MLSYVLVTCQPGSEEGVISEIRTISEVVEVNGTMGKYDIIVKLSAENPDKMELAVAQIRKIGIIGSHTMPVLYGQGGTIDKEIILS
;
A
#
# COMPACT_ATOMS: atom_id res chain seq x y z
N MET A 1 -5.75 -4.64 -10.42
CA MET A 1 -4.90 -5.45 -9.55
C MET A 1 -4.72 -4.76 -8.20
N LEU A 2 -4.85 -5.51 -7.13
CA LEU A 2 -4.77 -4.97 -5.76
C LEU A 2 -3.65 -5.61 -4.97
N SER A 3 -3.03 -4.82 -4.11
CA SER A 3 -2.09 -5.33 -3.11
C SER A 3 -2.22 -4.53 -1.82
N TYR A 4 -1.90 -5.19 -0.71
CA TYR A 4 -1.67 -4.53 0.57
C TYR A 4 -0.18 -4.53 0.82
N VAL A 5 0.33 -3.43 1.34
CA VAL A 5 1.73 -3.33 1.76
C VAL A 5 1.74 -2.97 3.23
N LEU A 6 2.38 -3.81 4.02
CA LEU A 6 2.57 -3.59 5.46
C LEU A 6 3.95 -2.99 5.65
N VAL A 7 4.04 -1.84 6.31
CA VAL A 7 5.27 -1.05 6.39
C VAL A 7 5.70 -0.91 7.85
N THR A 8 7.00 -1.08 8.09
CA THR A 8 7.64 -0.79 9.37
C THR A 8 8.55 0.42 9.19
N CYS A 9 8.43 1.40 10.05
CA CYS A 9 9.26 2.60 9.98
C CYS A 9 9.76 3.00 11.37
N GLN A 10 10.66 3.97 11.41
CA GLN A 10 11.21 4.46 12.67
C GLN A 10 10.12 5.10 13.53
N PRO A 11 10.12 4.86 14.85
CA PRO A 11 9.19 5.54 15.74
C PRO A 11 9.28 7.07 15.57
N GLY A 12 8.13 7.69 15.44
CA GLY A 12 8.03 9.14 15.23
C GLY A 12 8.05 9.58 13.78
N SER A 13 8.36 8.69 12.82
CA SER A 13 8.39 9.03 11.40
C SER A 13 7.09 8.71 10.67
N GLU A 14 6.11 8.11 11.35
CA GLU A 14 4.91 7.55 10.73
C GLU A 14 4.15 8.55 9.88
N GLU A 15 3.88 9.75 10.42
CA GLU A 15 3.11 10.75 9.68
C GLU A 15 3.82 11.22 8.42
N GLY A 16 5.14 11.41 8.50
CA GLY A 16 5.92 11.80 7.32
C GLY A 16 5.93 10.71 6.25
N VAL A 17 6.08 9.46 6.68
CA VAL A 17 6.06 8.32 5.75
C VAL A 17 4.69 8.20 5.09
N ILE A 18 3.61 8.33 5.86
CA ILE A 18 2.25 8.31 5.31
C ILE A 18 2.07 9.40 4.27
N SER A 19 2.54 10.61 4.56
CA SER A 19 2.42 11.73 3.63
C SER A 19 3.15 11.47 2.31
N GLU A 20 4.34 10.86 2.38
CA GLU A 20 5.08 10.51 1.16
C GLU A 20 4.39 9.39 0.38
N ILE A 21 3.89 8.35 1.07
CA ILE A 21 3.19 7.25 0.42
C ILE A 21 1.96 7.76 -0.32
N ARG A 22 1.24 8.71 0.25
CA ARG A 22 0.03 9.26 -0.37
C ARG A 22 0.28 9.97 -1.69
N THR A 23 1.51 10.36 -1.98
CA THR A 23 1.83 10.98 -3.28
C THR A 23 1.91 9.98 -4.42
N ILE A 24 1.95 8.69 -4.13
CA ILE A 24 2.03 7.63 -5.15
C ILE A 24 0.64 7.43 -5.74
N SER A 25 0.53 7.50 -7.08
CA SER A 25 -0.76 7.50 -7.76
C SER A 25 -1.59 6.23 -7.55
N GLU A 26 -0.93 5.07 -7.38
CA GLU A 26 -1.60 3.79 -7.19
C GLU A 26 -2.12 3.60 -5.77
N VAL A 27 -1.82 4.50 -4.84
CA VAL A 27 -2.29 4.37 -3.45
C VAL A 27 -3.76 4.73 -3.36
N VAL A 28 -4.57 3.76 -2.91
CA VAL A 28 -6.00 3.95 -2.66
C VAL A 28 -6.22 4.47 -1.26
N GLU A 29 -5.48 3.91 -0.30
CA GLU A 29 -5.65 4.24 1.10
C GLU A 29 -4.36 3.93 1.85
N VAL A 30 -4.02 4.76 2.83
CA VAL A 30 -2.89 4.49 3.72
C VAL A 30 -3.28 4.88 5.13
N ASN A 31 -3.03 3.98 6.09
CA ASN A 31 -3.40 4.17 7.48
C ASN A 31 -2.28 3.72 8.41
N GLY A 32 -2.12 4.44 9.52
CA GLY A 32 -1.29 3.98 10.62
C GLY A 32 -1.98 2.84 11.36
N THR A 33 -1.19 1.90 11.85
CA THR A 33 -1.70 0.74 12.58
C THR A 33 -0.92 0.55 13.88
N MET A 34 -1.46 -0.31 14.74
CA MET A 34 -0.78 -0.73 15.96
C MET A 34 -0.38 -2.19 15.85
N GLY A 35 0.73 -2.57 16.47
CA GLY A 35 1.20 -3.94 16.51
C GLY A 35 2.51 -4.12 15.77
N LYS A 36 2.61 -5.24 15.05
CA LYS A 36 3.86 -5.62 14.38
C LYS A 36 4.26 -4.65 13.25
N TYR A 37 3.29 -4.10 12.56
CA TYR A 37 3.51 -3.15 11.48
C TYR A 37 2.98 -1.79 11.86
N ASP A 38 3.59 -0.74 11.30
CA ASP A 38 3.26 0.64 11.64
C ASP A 38 2.24 1.26 10.69
N ILE A 39 2.24 0.82 9.43
CA ILE A 39 1.41 1.40 8.38
C ILE A 39 0.89 0.29 7.48
N ILE A 40 -0.36 0.43 7.04
CA ILE A 40 -0.93 -0.43 6.02
C ILE A 40 -1.32 0.42 4.81
N VAL A 41 -0.93 -0.04 3.61
CA VAL A 41 -1.19 0.65 2.36
C VAL A 41 -2.01 -0.25 1.45
N LYS A 42 -3.05 0.33 0.83
CA LYS A 42 -3.82 -0.35 -0.22
C LYS A 42 -3.41 0.23 -1.56
N LEU A 43 -3.00 -0.64 -2.47
CA LEU A 43 -2.59 -0.25 -3.81
C LEU A 43 -3.53 -0.84 -4.85
N SER A 44 -3.86 -0.05 -5.85
CA SER A 44 -4.60 -0.52 -7.04
C SER A 44 -3.82 -0.09 -8.27
N ALA A 45 -3.47 -1.04 -9.11
CA ALA A 45 -2.73 -0.78 -10.35
C ALA A 45 -3.37 -1.48 -11.53
N GLU A 46 -3.16 -0.95 -12.73
CA GLU A 46 -3.75 -1.50 -13.95
C GLU A 46 -3.19 -2.87 -14.30
N ASN A 47 -1.93 -3.11 -13.97
CA ASN A 47 -1.25 -4.34 -14.35
C ASN A 47 -0.10 -4.63 -13.38
N PRO A 48 0.50 -5.84 -13.45
CA PRO A 48 1.60 -6.21 -12.55
C PRO A 48 2.81 -5.28 -12.64
N ASP A 49 3.15 -4.77 -13.82
CA ASP A 49 4.30 -3.88 -13.97
C ASP A 49 4.13 -2.59 -13.20
N LYS A 50 2.95 -1.99 -13.29
CA LYS A 50 2.64 -0.76 -12.55
C LYS A 50 2.58 -1.02 -11.04
N MET A 51 2.08 -2.18 -10.64
CA MET A 51 2.06 -2.58 -9.24
C MET A 51 3.49 -2.68 -8.69
N GLU A 52 4.38 -3.33 -9.46
CA GLU A 52 5.77 -3.47 -9.06
C GLU A 52 6.46 -2.12 -8.90
N LEU A 53 6.20 -1.18 -9.83
CA LEU A 53 6.75 0.16 -9.73
C LEU A 53 6.24 0.91 -8.50
N ALA A 54 4.95 0.77 -8.18
CA ALA A 54 4.37 1.42 -7.00
C ALA A 54 5.00 0.88 -5.71
N VAL A 55 5.17 -0.44 -5.61
CA VAL A 55 5.83 -1.07 -4.46
C VAL A 55 7.28 -0.59 -4.36
N ALA A 56 7.98 -0.49 -5.49
CA ALA A 56 9.34 0.01 -5.52
C ALA A 56 9.44 1.46 -5.01
N GLN A 57 8.46 2.29 -5.34
CA GLN A 57 8.41 3.66 -4.84
C GLN A 57 8.26 3.70 -3.32
N ILE A 58 7.43 2.83 -2.76
CA ILE A 58 7.30 2.73 -1.31
C ILE A 58 8.62 2.35 -0.67
N ARG A 59 9.34 1.40 -1.26
CA ARG A 59 10.62 0.94 -0.73
C ARG A 59 11.73 1.99 -0.77
N LYS A 60 11.59 2.99 -1.63
CA LYS A 60 12.56 4.10 -1.69
C LYS A 60 12.35 5.15 -0.62
N ILE A 61 11.21 5.14 0.04
CA ILE A 61 10.94 6.02 1.16
C ILE A 61 11.76 5.51 2.35
N GLY A 62 12.13 6.39 3.26
CA GLY A 62 12.94 6.01 4.42
C GLY A 62 12.20 5.12 5.41
N ILE A 63 11.95 3.87 5.05
CA ILE A 63 11.28 2.87 5.87
C ILE A 63 12.28 1.80 6.33
N ILE A 64 11.94 1.08 7.42
CA ILE A 64 12.77 -0.03 7.90
C ILE A 64 12.53 -1.27 7.04
N GLY A 65 11.29 -1.54 6.68
CA GLY A 65 10.96 -2.69 5.87
C GLY A 65 9.51 -2.67 5.40
N SER A 66 9.20 -3.57 4.49
CA SER A 66 7.85 -3.71 3.96
C SER A 66 7.55 -5.17 3.63
N HIS A 67 6.26 -5.50 3.67
CA HIS A 67 5.75 -6.82 3.30
C HIS A 67 4.57 -6.62 2.36
N THR A 68 4.70 -7.08 1.12
CA THR A 68 3.67 -6.89 0.10
C THR A 68 2.82 -8.14 -0.03
N MET A 69 1.49 -7.97 0.02
CA MET A 69 0.53 -9.06 -0.10
C MET A 69 -0.39 -8.79 -1.28
N PRO A 70 -0.12 -9.37 -2.47
CA PRO A 70 -1.05 -9.25 -3.58
C PRO A 70 -2.38 -9.94 -3.24
N VAL A 71 -3.47 -9.30 -3.65
CA VAL A 71 -4.81 -9.89 -3.47
C VAL A 71 -5.11 -10.76 -4.68
N LEU A 72 -5.34 -12.05 -4.43
CA LEU A 72 -5.62 -13.01 -5.50
C LEU A 72 -7.12 -13.17 -5.74
N TYR A 73 -7.92 -13.13 -4.67
CA TYR A 73 -9.37 -13.25 -4.76
C TYR A 73 -10.01 -12.71 -3.50
N GLY A 74 -11.29 -12.39 -3.58
CA GLY A 74 -12.03 -11.89 -2.44
C GLY A 74 -13.49 -11.69 -2.79
N GLN A 75 -14.30 -11.34 -1.79
CA GLN A 75 -15.71 -11.08 -1.95
C GLN A 75 -16.11 -9.85 -1.15
N GLY A 76 -16.90 -8.99 -1.79
CA GLY A 76 -17.44 -7.80 -1.15
C GLY A 76 -16.43 -6.68 -1.02
N GLY A 77 -16.85 -5.60 -0.39
CA GLY A 77 -16.02 -4.44 -0.18
C GLY A 77 -15.97 -3.49 -1.37
N THR A 78 -15.58 -2.26 -1.08
CA THR A 78 -15.56 -1.20 -2.07
C THR A 78 -14.49 -1.43 -3.13
N ILE A 79 -13.35 -1.97 -2.73
CA ILE A 79 -12.23 -2.20 -3.62
C ILE A 79 -12.56 -3.25 -4.67
N ASP A 80 -13.22 -4.34 -4.26
CA ASP A 80 -13.64 -5.38 -5.19
C ASP A 80 -14.62 -4.82 -6.22
N LYS A 81 -15.54 -3.96 -5.79
CA LYS A 81 -16.49 -3.32 -6.69
C LYS A 81 -15.80 -2.41 -7.70
N GLU A 82 -14.80 -1.67 -7.28
CA GLU A 82 -14.04 -0.79 -8.17
C GLU A 82 -13.30 -1.58 -9.23
N ILE A 83 -12.74 -2.73 -8.89
CA ILE A 83 -12.07 -3.60 -9.85
C ILE A 83 -13.05 -4.16 -10.86
N ILE A 84 -14.21 -4.60 -10.40
CA ILE A 84 -15.25 -5.18 -11.28
C ILE A 84 -15.77 -4.13 -12.25
N LEU A 85 -15.92 -2.89 -11.81
CA LEU A 85 -16.48 -1.81 -12.62
C LEU A 85 -15.46 -1.18 -13.56
N SER A 86 -14.20 -1.36 -13.29
CA SER A 86 -13.15 -0.82 -14.13
C SER A 86 -12.76 -1.77 -15.25
#